data_a31465032387227b397680c16216d67b
#
_entry.id   a31465032387227b397680c16216d67b
#
_cell.length_a   1.000
_cell.length_b   1.000
_cell.length_c   1.000
_cell.angle_alpha   90.00
_cell.angle_beta   90.00
_cell.angle_gamma   90.00
#
_symmetry.space_group_name_H-M   'P 1'
#
loop_
_entity.id
_entity.type
_entity.pdbx_description
1 polymer ?
#
loop_
_entity_poly.entity_id
_entity_poly.type
_entity_poly.pdbx_seq_one_letter_code
_entity_poly.pdbx_strand_id
1 'polypeptide(L)'
;MKLKAGLSLVLAFAIFPVVGFKEVYLASIPSLLSAMIGEVLIGVIIGFTARLLFAAVQLAGELVGFQMGFGIVNVIDPQTSTQFSIIAQFQNIITLLVFLALDAHYWFILAISKSFELIQPLGFCFTDSLMEAIISLSCDMFVIAAKVAAPVIAVLFFTSVALGLIARTVPQMNIFIVGFPIKIAIGLLGVGFSLPLLSYLLRNLFQRMGDDIILLMKLMS
;
A
#
# COMPACT_ATOMS: atom_id res chain seq x y z
N MET A 1 -17.90 0.71 -9.49
CA MET A 1 -17.82 -0.64 -10.08
C MET A 1 -17.73 -0.61 -11.62
N LYS A 2 -18.58 0.14 -12.33
CA LYS A 2 -18.61 0.18 -13.81
C LYS A 2 -17.27 0.58 -14.47
N LEU A 3 -16.56 1.58 -13.92
CA LEU A 3 -15.26 2.02 -14.45
C LEU A 3 -14.16 0.94 -14.35
N LYS A 4 -14.12 0.19 -13.25
CA LYS A 4 -13.14 -0.90 -13.06
C LYS A 4 -13.37 -2.03 -14.06
N ALA A 5 -14.63 -2.42 -14.26
CA ALA A 5 -15.00 -3.43 -15.25
C ALA A 5 -14.70 -2.98 -16.69
N GLY A 6 -14.96 -1.70 -17.02
CA GLY A 6 -14.60 -1.14 -18.32
C GLY A 6 -13.09 -1.14 -18.57
N LEU A 7 -12.29 -0.74 -17.57
CA LEU A 7 -10.83 -0.74 -17.67
C LEU A 7 -10.27 -2.16 -17.84
N SER A 8 -10.79 -3.14 -17.09
CA SER A 8 -10.35 -4.54 -17.21
C SER A 8 -10.67 -5.11 -18.59
N LEU A 9 -11.83 -4.78 -19.18
CA LEU A 9 -12.19 -5.16 -20.53
C LEU A 9 -11.25 -4.56 -21.58
N VAL A 10 -10.98 -3.26 -21.49
CA VAL A 10 -10.06 -2.58 -22.42
C VAL A 10 -8.65 -3.18 -22.32
N LEU A 11 -8.14 -3.43 -21.12
CA LEU A 11 -6.84 -4.08 -20.92
C LEU A 11 -6.82 -5.50 -21.47
N ALA A 12 -7.90 -6.30 -21.28
CA ALA A 12 -8.00 -7.64 -21.85
C ALA A 12 -7.93 -7.60 -23.38
N PHE A 13 -8.66 -6.69 -24.04
CA PHE A 13 -8.60 -6.51 -25.49
C PHE A 13 -7.22 -6.05 -25.98
N ALA A 14 -6.55 -5.17 -25.23
CA ALA A 14 -5.23 -4.67 -25.61
C ALA A 14 -4.13 -5.74 -25.48
N ILE A 15 -4.22 -6.61 -24.46
CA ILE A 15 -3.24 -7.67 -24.20
C ILE A 15 -3.50 -8.91 -25.07
N PHE A 16 -4.76 -9.17 -25.47
CA PHE A 16 -5.16 -10.32 -26.25
C PHE A 16 -4.27 -10.59 -27.49
N PRO A 17 -3.96 -9.60 -28.37
CA PRO A 17 -3.11 -9.84 -29.55
C PRO A 17 -1.62 -10.08 -29.20
N VAL A 18 -1.17 -9.70 -28.01
CA VAL A 18 0.23 -9.82 -27.57
C VAL A 18 0.48 -11.18 -26.94
N VAL A 19 -0.55 -11.79 -26.35
CA VAL A 19 -0.46 -13.11 -25.73
C VAL A 19 -0.53 -14.18 -26.81
N GLY A 20 0.57 -14.87 -27.06
CA GLY A 20 0.60 -16.06 -27.93
C GLY A 20 -0.15 -17.21 -27.25
N PHE A 21 -1.38 -17.47 -27.67
CA PHE A 21 -2.17 -18.58 -27.13
C PHE A 21 -1.49 -19.91 -27.51
N LYS A 22 -0.97 -20.63 -26.54
CA LYS A 22 -0.72 -22.05 -26.69
C LYS A 22 -2.06 -22.78 -26.70
N GLU A 23 -2.27 -23.69 -27.64
CA GLU A 23 -3.48 -24.49 -27.70
C GLU A 23 -3.67 -25.25 -26.38
N VAL A 24 -4.65 -24.82 -25.59
CA VAL A 24 -5.04 -25.49 -24.34
C VAL A 24 -6.26 -26.36 -24.65
N TYR A 25 -6.06 -27.66 -24.69
CA TYR A 25 -7.16 -28.60 -24.80
C TYR A 25 -7.95 -28.65 -23.49
N LEU A 26 -8.97 -27.84 -23.37
CA LEU A 26 -9.93 -27.90 -22.28
C LEU A 26 -10.88 -29.07 -22.51
N ALA A 27 -10.51 -30.24 -22.04
CA ALA A 27 -11.26 -31.48 -22.30
C ALA A 27 -12.57 -31.59 -21.50
N SER A 28 -12.78 -30.74 -20.48
CA SER A 28 -13.94 -30.85 -19.59
C SER A 28 -14.31 -29.52 -18.94
N ILE A 29 -15.60 -29.37 -18.55
CA ILE A 29 -16.08 -28.20 -17.80
C ILE A 29 -15.31 -27.97 -16.49
N PRO A 30 -14.97 -29.00 -15.68
CA PRO A 30 -14.15 -28.80 -14.48
C PRO A 30 -12.77 -28.21 -14.76
N SER A 31 -12.09 -28.59 -15.85
CA SER A 31 -10.78 -28.05 -16.23
C SER A 31 -10.88 -26.56 -16.63
N LEU A 32 -11.96 -26.17 -17.27
CA LEU A 32 -12.21 -24.76 -17.58
C LEU A 32 -12.40 -23.94 -16.31
N LEU A 33 -13.18 -24.44 -15.35
CA LEU A 33 -13.41 -23.73 -14.08
C LEU A 33 -12.12 -23.59 -13.26
N SER A 34 -11.27 -24.65 -13.18
CA SER A 34 -10.00 -24.57 -12.49
C SER A 34 -9.03 -23.57 -13.14
N ALA A 35 -8.98 -23.51 -14.47
CA ALA A 35 -8.20 -22.52 -15.19
C ALA A 35 -8.65 -21.10 -14.85
N MET A 36 -9.96 -20.84 -14.90
CA MET A 36 -10.51 -19.51 -14.56
C MET A 36 -10.19 -19.10 -13.13
N ILE A 37 -10.27 -20.02 -12.17
CA ILE A 37 -9.92 -19.75 -10.76
C ILE A 37 -8.42 -19.42 -10.65
N GLY A 38 -7.55 -20.17 -11.31
CA GLY A 38 -6.11 -19.90 -11.33
C GLY A 38 -5.78 -18.51 -11.86
N GLU A 39 -6.35 -18.12 -13.00
CA GLU A 39 -6.15 -16.80 -13.61
C GLU A 39 -6.63 -15.64 -12.70
N VAL A 40 -7.76 -15.83 -12.03
CA VAL A 40 -8.26 -14.85 -11.04
C VAL A 40 -7.29 -14.74 -9.85
N LEU A 41 -6.78 -15.86 -9.34
CA LEU A 41 -5.82 -15.87 -8.23
C LEU A 41 -4.51 -15.17 -8.60
N ILE A 42 -3.96 -15.41 -9.79
CA ILE A 42 -2.77 -14.72 -10.31
C ILE A 42 -3.01 -13.20 -10.31
N GLY A 43 -4.13 -12.74 -10.87
CA GLY A 43 -4.49 -11.33 -10.90
C GLY A 43 -4.67 -10.73 -9.50
N VAL A 44 -5.27 -11.46 -8.56
CA VAL A 44 -5.45 -11.04 -7.17
C VAL A 44 -4.08 -10.91 -6.47
N ILE A 45 -3.15 -11.83 -6.66
CA ILE A 45 -1.82 -11.79 -6.03
C ILE A 45 -1.00 -10.61 -6.56
N ILE A 46 -1.01 -10.38 -7.89
CA ILE A 46 -0.36 -9.21 -8.50
C ILE A 46 -0.95 -7.91 -7.94
N GLY A 47 -2.29 -7.80 -7.88
CA GLY A 47 -2.96 -6.63 -7.34
C GLY A 47 -2.76 -6.45 -5.83
N PHE A 48 -2.62 -7.55 -5.09
CA PHE A 48 -2.33 -7.53 -3.65
C PHE A 48 -0.95 -6.95 -3.36
N THR A 49 0.08 -7.33 -4.13
CA THR A 49 1.45 -6.78 -3.99
C THR A 49 1.45 -5.26 -4.13
N ALA A 50 0.73 -4.71 -5.12
CA ALA A 50 0.56 -3.27 -5.25
C ALA A 50 -0.12 -2.66 -4.03
N ARG A 51 -1.20 -3.29 -3.58
CA ARG A 51 -2.00 -2.78 -2.46
C ARG A 51 -1.19 -2.72 -1.17
N LEU A 52 -0.25 -3.63 -0.94
CA LEU A 52 0.60 -3.63 0.24
C LEU A 52 1.46 -2.36 0.33
N LEU A 53 2.01 -1.85 -0.77
CA LEU A 53 2.79 -0.61 -0.76
C LEU A 53 1.93 0.62 -0.39
N PHE A 54 0.75 0.74 -1.00
CA PHE A 54 -0.17 1.82 -0.63
C PHE A 54 -0.66 1.69 0.81
N ALA A 55 -0.92 0.47 1.28
CA ALA A 55 -1.31 0.21 2.66
C ALA A 55 -0.20 0.56 3.65
N ALA A 56 1.07 0.35 3.30
CA ALA A 56 2.21 0.76 4.13
C ALA A 56 2.24 2.27 4.36
N VAL A 57 2.06 3.07 3.30
CA VAL A 57 2.05 4.53 3.42
C VAL A 57 0.78 5.02 4.14
N GLN A 58 -0.36 4.39 3.88
CA GLN A 58 -1.59 4.71 4.59
C GLN A 58 -1.43 4.45 6.09
N LEU A 59 -0.90 3.29 6.49
CA LEU A 59 -0.62 2.96 7.88
C LEU A 59 0.36 3.95 8.53
N ALA A 60 1.41 4.36 7.80
CA ALA A 60 2.33 5.39 8.27
C ALA A 60 1.61 6.71 8.57
N GLY A 61 0.72 7.15 7.68
CA GLY A 61 -0.09 8.34 7.86
C GLY A 61 -1.09 8.23 9.03
N GLU A 62 -1.65 7.05 9.25
CA GLU A 62 -2.52 6.78 10.40
C GLU A 62 -1.75 6.86 11.72
N LEU A 63 -0.56 6.26 11.79
CA LEU A 63 0.32 6.35 12.97
C LEU A 63 0.72 7.79 13.29
N VAL A 64 1.10 8.57 12.29
CA VAL A 64 1.43 9.99 12.43
C VAL A 64 0.20 10.78 12.88
N GLY A 65 -0.94 10.59 12.24
CA GLY A 65 -2.20 11.26 12.59
C GLY A 65 -2.64 10.96 14.01
N PHE A 66 -2.52 9.71 14.45
CA PHE A 66 -2.79 9.30 15.83
C PHE A 66 -1.86 10.03 16.82
N GLN A 67 -0.57 10.09 16.53
CA GLN A 67 0.41 10.76 17.38
C GLN A 67 0.23 12.29 17.44
N MET A 68 -0.30 12.91 16.38
CA MET A 68 -0.70 14.32 16.35
C MET A 68 -1.93 14.61 17.19
N GLY A 69 -2.71 13.57 17.54
CA GLY A 69 -3.93 13.69 18.35
C GLY A 69 -5.24 13.71 17.55
N PHE A 70 -5.21 13.49 16.23
CA PHE A 70 -6.45 13.39 15.44
C PHE A 70 -7.32 12.18 15.84
N GLY A 71 -6.75 11.17 16.49
CA GLY A 71 -7.50 10.02 16.98
C GLY A 71 -8.51 10.34 18.10
N ILE A 72 -8.39 11.48 18.77
CA ILE A 72 -9.31 11.88 19.85
C ILE A 72 -10.73 12.14 19.33
N VAL A 73 -10.87 12.66 18.11
CA VAL A 73 -12.18 12.91 17.48
C VAL A 73 -13.00 11.62 17.39
N ASN A 74 -12.34 10.48 17.09
CA ASN A 74 -12.98 9.19 16.98
C ASN A 74 -13.47 8.63 18.33
N VAL A 75 -12.90 9.10 19.44
CA VAL A 75 -13.30 8.70 20.79
C VAL A 75 -14.53 9.51 21.27
N ILE A 76 -14.64 10.76 20.79
CA ILE A 76 -15.72 11.66 21.20
C ILE A 76 -17.02 11.36 20.43
N ASP A 77 -16.94 11.02 19.17
CA ASP A 77 -18.12 10.70 18.35
C ASP A 77 -17.90 9.42 17.50
N PRO A 78 -18.23 8.25 18.08
CA PRO A 78 -18.10 6.97 17.39
C PRO A 78 -19.15 6.76 16.28
N GLN A 79 -20.19 7.59 16.19
CA GLN A 79 -21.27 7.42 15.20
C GLN A 79 -20.94 8.03 13.83
N THR A 80 -20.13 9.07 13.78
CA THR A 80 -19.68 9.71 12.53
C THR A 80 -18.43 9.05 11.94
N SER A 81 -18.26 7.75 12.13
CA SER A 81 -17.09 6.92 11.91
C SER A 81 -16.56 6.88 10.45
N THR A 82 -16.21 8.03 9.89
CA THR A 82 -15.23 8.09 8.80
C THR A 82 -13.83 8.17 9.44
N GLN A 83 -13.31 7.01 9.84
CA GLN A 83 -12.02 6.85 10.53
C GLN A 83 -10.81 7.14 9.61
N PHE A 84 -10.94 8.00 8.62
CA PHE A 84 -9.83 8.31 7.74
C PHE A 84 -8.98 9.42 8.32
N SER A 85 -7.75 9.10 8.70
CA SER A 85 -6.75 10.13 9.02
C SER A 85 -6.52 11.02 7.81
N ILE A 86 -6.72 12.33 7.96
CA ILE A 86 -6.46 13.34 6.92
C ILE A 86 -5.00 13.23 6.44
N ILE A 87 -4.07 12.94 7.35
CA ILE A 87 -2.66 12.76 7.04
C ILE A 87 -2.44 11.50 6.18
N ALA A 88 -3.10 10.40 6.51
CA ALA A 88 -3.03 9.18 5.71
C ALA A 88 -3.56 9.39 4.30
N GLN A 89 -4.70 10.09 4.18
CA GLN A 89 -5.28 10.42 2.87
C GLN A 89 -4.36 11.32 2.04
N PHE A 90 -3.76 12.34 2.66
CA PHE A 90 -2.80 13.23 2.01
C PHE A 90 -1.57 12.46 1.51
N GLN A 91 -0.95 11.62 2.36
CA GLN A 91 0.19 10.79 1.96
C GLN A 91 -0.17 9.79 0.87
N ASN A 92 -1.38 9.24 0.89
CA ASN A 92 -1.86 8.32 -0.15
C ASN A 92 -2.00 9.02 -1.51
N ILE A 93 -2.50 10.26 -1.55
CA ILE A 93 -2.57 11.07 -2.78
C ILE A 93 -1.15 11.32 -3.32
N ILE A 94 -0.20 11.70 -2.46
CA ILE A 94 1.20 11.91 -2.88
C ILE A 94 1.79 10.61 -3.42
N THR A 95 1.54 9.49 -2.74
CA THR A 95 1.99 8.16 -3.21
C THR A 95 1.45 7.84 -4.60
N LEU A 96 0.17 8.13 -4.84
CA LEU A 96 -0.45 7.94 -6.15
C LEU A 96 0.19 8.83 -7.23
N LEU A 97 0.47 10.11 -6.90
CA LEU A 97 1.15 11.02 -7.83
C LEU A 97 2.58 10.54 -8.15
N VAL A 98 3.33 10.11 -7.15
CA VAL A 98 4.68 9.53 -7.35
C VAL A 98 4.60 8.25 -8.17
N PHE A 99 3.63 7.37 -7.89
CA PHE A 99 3.38 6.14 -8.66
C PHE A 99 3.15 6.44 -10.15
N LEU A 100 2.32 7.45 -10.45
CA LEU A 100 2.05 7.86 -11.83
C LEU A 100 3.27 8.57 -12.47
N ALA A 101 3.97 9.41 -11.72
CA ALA A 101 5.16 10.13 -12.20
C ALA A 101 6.35 9.20 -12.51
N LEU A 102 6.40 8.03 -11.88
CA LEU A 102 7.42 7.00 -12.12
C LEU A 102 6.98 5.97 -13.17
N ASP A 103 5.81 6.17 -13.79
CA ASP A 103 5.22 5.21 -14.73
C ASP A 103 5.11 3.79 -14.19
N ALA A 104 5.03 3.65 -12.86
CA ALA A 104 4.98 2.34 -12.18
C ALA A 104 3.75 1.50 -12.58
N HIS A 105 2.72 2.13 -13.15
CA HIS A 105 1.56 1.43 -13.70
C HIS A 105 1.91 0.53 -14.91
N TYR A 106 2.98 0.82 -15.65
CA TYR A 106 3.44 -0.05 -16.74
C TYR A 106 3.93 -1.41 -16.26
N TRP A 107 4.50 -1.48 -15.04
CA TRP A 107 4.92 -2.74 -14.46
C TRP A 107 3.77 -3.72 -14.27
N PHE A 108 2.56 -3.22 -13.96
CA PHE A 108 1.36 -4.08 -13.83
C PHE A 108 0.91 -4.61 -15.18
N ILE A 109 0.88 -3.77 -16.21
CA ILE A 109 0.52 -4.18 -17.57
C ILE A 109 1.52 -5.23 -18.07
N LEU A 110 2.81 -4.98 -17.86
CA LEU A 110 3.87 -5.91 -18.22
C LEU A 110 3.77 -7.23 -17.41
N ALA A 111 3.48 -7.15 -16.12
CA ALA A 111 3.31 -8.31 -15.26
C ALA A 111 2.13 -9.18 -15.73
N ILE A 112 0.98 -8.58 -16.05
CA ILE A 112 -0.16 -9.30 -16.59
C ILE A 112 0.19 -9.95 -17.94
N SER A 113 0.90 -9.26 -18.83
CA SER A 113 1.32 -9.86 -20.11
C SER A 113 2.29 -11.02 -19.89
N LYS A 114 3.28 -10.87 -19.01
CA LYS A 114 4.27 -11.92 -18.69
C LYS A 114 3.68 -13.10 -17.93
N SER A 115 2.58 -12.91 -17.17
CA SER A 115 1.96 -14.02 -16.46
C SER A 115 1.48 -15.11 -17.41
N PHE A 116 0.96 -14.75 -18.59
CA PHE A 116 0.56 -15.69 -19.63
C PHE A 116 1.72 -16.42 -20.31
N GLU A 117 2.94 -15.85 -20.28
CA GLU A 117 4.14 -16.50 -20.79
C GLU A 117 4.74 -17.45 -19.77
N LEU A 118 4.77 -17.06 -18.49
CA LEU A 118 5.42 -17.78 -17.40
C LEU A 118 4.54 -18.90 -16.84
N ILE A 119 3.24 -18.65 -16.72
CA ILE A 119 2.29 -19.59 -16.11
C ILE A 119 1.39 -20.12 -17.22
N GLN A 120 1.48 -21.42 -17.49
CA GLN A 120 0.58 -22.03 -18.47
C GLN A 120 -0.85 -22.05 -17.92
N PRO A 121 -1.87 -21.91 -18.79
CA PRO A 121 -3.25 -22.16 -18.38
C PRO A 121 -3.37 -23.53 -17.69
N LEU A 122 -4.00 -23.61 -16.52
CA LEU A 122 -4.00 -24.77 -15.60
C LEU A 122 -2.68 -25.01 -14.85
N GLY A 123 -1.63 -24.23 -15.06
CA GLY A 123 -0.33 -24.40 -14.39
C GLY A 123 -0.23 -23.70 -13.03
N PHE A 124 -1.30 -23.03 -12.56
CA PHE A 124 -1.26 -22.37 -11.26
C PHE A 124 -1.12 -23.40 -10.14
N CYS A 125 -0.01 -23.32 -9.40
CA CYS A 125 0.25 -24.13 -8.22
C CYS A 125 0.37 -23.23 -6.98
N PHE A 126 -0.37 -23.58 -5.91
CA PHE A 126 -0.24 -22.92 -4.62
C PHE A 126 0.85 -23.65 -3.82
N THR A 127 2.06 -23.08 -3.81
CA THR A 127 3.23 -23.67 -3.14
C THR A 127 3.45 -23.05 -1.77
N ASP A 128 4.10 -23.79 -0.85
CA ASP A 128 4.51 -23.27 0.45
C ASP A 128 5.42 -22.05 0.30
N SER A 129 6.32 -22.06 -0.69
CA SER A 129 7.22 -20.94 -1.01
C SER A 129 6.46 -19.68 -1.43
N LEU A 130 5.34 -19.82 -2.15
CA LEU A 130 4.46 -18.71 -2.51
C LEU A 130 3.82 -18.10 -1.25
N MET A 131 3.34 -18.95 -0.34
CA MET A 131 2.76 -18.49 0.93
C MET A 131 3.79 -17.74 1.78
N GLU A 132 5.00 -18.28 1.92
CA GLU A 132 6.09 -17.62 2.64
C GLU A 132 6.44 -16.25 2.03
N ALA A 133 6.49 -16.15 0.69
CA ALA A 133 6.75 -14.90 0.00
C ALA A 133 5.63 -13.85 0.26
N ILE A 134 4.36 -14.25 0.23
CA ILE A 134 3.22 -13.36 0.53
C ILE A 134 3.26 -12.88 1.99
N ILE A 135 3.58 -13.76 2.93
CA ILE A 135 3.73 -13.41 4.35
C ILE A 135 4.91 -12.43 4.52
N SER A 136 6.05 -12.70 3.89
CA SER A 136 7.22 -11.82 3.92
C SER A 136 6.90 -10.41 3.42
N LEU A 137 6.25 -10.29 2.26
CA LEU A 137 5.82 -9.00 1.71
C LEU A 137 4.82 -8.28 2.63
N SER A 138 3.95 -9.05 3.29
CA SER A 138 3.02 -8.48 4.28
C SER A 138 3.74 -7.97 5.53
N CYS A 139 4.77 -8.66 6.00
CA CYS A 139 5.63 -8.19 7.09
C CYS A 139 6.42 -6.94 6.67
N ASP A 140 6.95 -6.91 5.45
CA ASP A 140 7.68 -5.77 4.91
C ASP A 140 6.80 -4.52 4.84
N MET A 141 5.50 -4.67 4.58
CA MET A 141 4.54 -3.56 4.63
C MET A 141 4.60 -2.82 5.98
N PHE A 142 4.64 -3.54 7.12
CA PHE A 142 4.72 -2.92 8.45
C PHE A 142 6.09 -2.24 8.68
N VAL A 143 7.16 -2.85 8.20
CA VAL A 143 8.51 -2.27 8.28
C VAL A 143 8.60 -0.98 7.47
N ILE A 144 8.02 -0.96 6.27
CA ILE A 144 7.96 0.24 5.43
C ILE A 144 7.13 1.32 6.11
N ALA A 145 5.96 0.97 6.65
CA ALA A 145 5.11 1.92 7.38
C ALA A 145 5.87 2.57 8.55
N ALA A 146 6.59 1.78 9.35
CA ALA A 146 7.41 2.27 10.44
C ALA A 146 8.54 3.21 9.94
N LYS A 147 9.24 2.86 8.86
CA LYS A 147 10.30 3.69 8.27
C LYS A 147 9.78 5.03 7.74
N VAL A 148 8.62 5.03 7.11
CA VAL A 148 7.98 6.26 6.59
C VAL A 148 7.51 7.16 7.74
N ALA A 149 6.93 6.58 8.78
CA ALA A 149 6.41 7.33 9.92
C ALA A 149 7.52 7.82 10.89
N ALA A 150 8.65 7.10 10.99
CA ALA A 150 9.69 7.30 11.99
C ALA A 150 10.17 8.74 12.14
N PRO A 151 10.54 9.50 11.08
CA PRO A 151 11.06 10.85 11.25
C PRO A 151 10.04 11.79 11.89
N VAL A 152 8.76 11.67 11.52
CA VAL A 152 7.71 12.53 12.07
C VAL A 152 7.34 12.11 13.49
N ILE A 153 7.23 10.80 13.74
CA ILE A 153 6.97 10.26 15.08
C ILE A 153 8.07 10.67 16.06
N ALA A 154 9.34 10.63 15.65
CA ALA A 154 10.45 11.04 16.52
C ALA A 154 10.30 12.50 16.95
N VAL A 155 10.01 13.42 16.02
CA VAL A 155 9.81 14.85 16.35
C VAL A 155 8.59 15.04 17.26
N LEU A 156 7.49 14.35 17.01
CA LEU A 156 6.27 14.41 17.83
C LEU A 156 6.50 13.80 19.22
N PHE A 157 7.34 12.76 19.32
CA PHE A 157 7.75 12.18 20.60
C PHE A 157 8.49 13.20 21.47
N PHE A 158 9.53 13.85 20.91
CA PHE A 158 10.26 14.90 21.63
C PHE A 158 9.37 16.08 22.01
N THR A 159 8.44 16.46 21.13
CA THR A 159 7.41 17.48 21.44
C THR A 159 6.57 17.06 22.65
N SER A 160 6.15 15.79 22.71
CA SER A 160 5.36 15.25 23.82
C SER A 160 6.14 15.27 25.14
N VAL A 161 7.44 14.91 25.10
CA VAL A 161 8.32 14.98 26.25
C VAL A 161 8.46 16.43 26.73
N ALA A 162 8.71 17.39 25.82
CA ALA A 162 8.83 18.80 26.16
C ALA A 162 7.53 19.34 26.80
N LEU A 163 6.38 19.01 26.25
CA LEU A 163 5.08 19.40 26.81
C LEU A 163 4.85 18.77 28.20
N GLY A 164 5.30 17.52 28.42
CA GLY A 164 5.24 16.84 29.72
C GLY A 164 6.11 17.52 30.78
N LEU A 165 7.31 18.01 30.42
CA LEU A 165 8.16 18.78 31.30
C LEU A 165 7.55 20.15 31.64
N ILE A 166 6.98 20.83 30.67
CA ILE A 166 6.26 22.10 30.88
C ILE A 166 5.07 21.91 31.85
N ALA A 167 4.33 20.80 31.70
CA ALA A 167 3.24 20.45 32.61
C ALA A 167 3.68 20.36 34.07
N ARG A 168 4.87 19.87 34.29
CA ARG A 168 5.42 19.71 35.63
C ARG A 168 5.82 21.07 36.25
N THR A 169 6.26 22.00 35.41
CA THR A 169 6.71 23.34 35.87
C THR A 169 5.57 24.34 36.01
N VAL A 170 4.53 24.22 35.17
CA VAL A 170 3.35 25.11 35.19
C VAL A 170 2.06 24.28 35.31
N PRO A 171 1.75 23.77 36.53
CA PRO A 171 0.62 22.83 36.71
C PRO A 171 -0.76 23.46 36.47
N GLN A 172 -0.85 24.79 36.45
CA GLN A 172 -2.11 25.51 36.18
C GLN A 172 -2.46 25.55 34.68
N MET A 173 -1.53 25.22 33.79
CA MET A 173 -1.75 25.24 32.33
C MET A 173 -2.47 23.96 31.91
N ASN A 174 -3.58 24.13 31.19
CA ASN A 174 -4.27 22.99 30.59
C ASN A 174 -3.49 22.51 29.35
N ILE A 175 -2.67 21.46 29.54
CA ILE A 175 -1.81 20.88 28.49
C ILE A 175 -2.59 20.38 27.30
N PHE A 176 -3.82 19.93 27.46
CA PHE A 176 -4.63 19.46 26.34
C PHE A 176 -4.99 20.63 25.40
N ILE A 177 -5.33 21.79 25.94
CA ILE A 177 -5.70 22.95 25.12
C ILE A 177 -4.51 23.49 24.32
N VAL A 178 -3.30 23.49 24.90
CA VAL A 178 -2.11 24.03 24.24
C VAL A 178 -1.35 22.95 23.47
N GLY A 179 -1.35 21.73 23.95
CA GLY A 179 -0.56 20.62 23.40
C GLY A 179 -1.06 20.14 22.03
N PHE A 180 -2.39 20.05 21.82
CA PHE A 180 -2.92 19.62 20.53
C PHE A 180 -2.55 20.56 19.37
N PRO A 181 -2.78 21.88 19.45
CA PRO A 181 -2.39 22.80 18.38
C PRO A 181 -0.89 22.73 18.08
N ILE A 182 -0.05 22.63 19.12
CA ILE A 182 1.41 22.55 18.96
C ILE A 182 1.79 21.23 18.24
N LYS A 183 1.25 20.09 18.68
CA LYS A 183 1.52 18.80 18.03
C LYS A 183 1.06 18.78 16.57
N ILE A 184 -0.12 19.36 16.28
CA ILE A 184 -0.62 19.47 14.92
C ILE A 184 0.31 20.33 14.07
N ALA A 185 0.71 21.51 14.55
CA ALA A 185 1.60 22.40 13.81
C ALA A 185 2.97 21.75 13.54
N ILE A 186 3.60 21.18 14.57
CA ILE A 186 4.88 20.49 14.45
C ILE A 186 4.77 19.24 13.57
N GLY A 187 3.69 18.48 13.70
CA GLY A 187 3.43 17.30 12.89
C GLY A 187 3.25 17.64 11.40
N LEU A 188 2.51 18.69 11.07
CA LEU A 188 2.35 19.16 9.69
C LEU A 188 3.69 19.61 9.09
N LEU A 189 4.49 20.37 9.86
CA LEU A 189 5.84 20.73 9.42
C LEU A 189 6.72 19.48 9.24
N GLY A 190 6.66 18.52 10.17
CA GLY A 190 7.38 17.26 10.09
C GLY A 190 6.99 16.45 8.85
N VAL A 191 5.70 16.35 8.54
CA VAL A 191 5.20 15.71 7.31
C VAL A 191 5.75 16.45 6.09
N GLY A 192 5.67 17.79 6.04
CA GLY A 192 6.19 18.59 4.93
C GLY A 192 7.69 18.34 4.69
N PHE A 193 8.51 18.36 5.74
CA PHE A 193 9.95 18.07 5.65
C PHE A 193 10.26 16.61 5.31
N SER A 194 9.36 15.67 5.61
CA SER A 194 9.55 14.26 5.29
C SER A 194 9.17 13.92 3.83
N LEU A 195 8.50 14.79 3.08
CA LEU A 195 8.05 14.51 1.69
C LEU A 195 9.19 14.15 0.72
N PRO A 196 10.37 14.80 0.74
CA PRO A 196 11.49 14.39 -0.11
C PRO A 196 12.00 12.99 0.22
N LEU A 197 12.05 12.65 1.50
CA LEU A 197 12.45 11.32 1.96
C LEU A 197 11.40 10.27 1.56
N LEU A 198 10.12 10.57 1.70
CA LEU A 198 9.01 9.73 1.28
C LEU A 198 9.10 9.44 -0.23
N SER A 199 9.28 10.47 -1.06
CA SER A 199 9.38 10.28 -2.52
C SER A 199 10.60 9.44 -2.91
N TYR A 200 11.73 9.60 -2.25
CA TYR A 200 12.93 8.78 -2.45
C TYR A 200 12.68 7.30 -2.06
N LEU A 201 12.06 7.06 -0.91
CA LEU A 201 11.70 5.70 -0.47
C LEU A 201 10.72 5.05 -1.43
N LEU A 202 9.66 5.76 -1.84
CA LEU A 202 8.66 5.27 -2.79
C LEU A 202 9.27 4.89 -4.12
N ARG A 203 10.22 5.67 -4.64
CA ARG A 203 10.92 5.36 -5.88
C ARG A 203 11.60 3.98 -5.80
N ASN A 204 12.35 3.74 -4.74
CA ASN A 204 13.04 2.46 -4.54
C ASN A 204 12.06 1.30 -4.35
N LEU A 205 10.94 1.54 -3.64
CA LEU A 205 9.93 0.52 -3.39
C LEU A 205 9.17 0.13 -4.67
N PHE A 206 8.80 1.10 -5.51
CA PHE A 206 8.15 0.82 -6.78
C PHE A 206 9.06 0.10 -7.77
N GLN A 207 10.38 0.37 -7.76
CA GLN A 207 11.34 -0.38 -8.57
C GLN A 207 11.43 -1.85 -8.11
N ARG A 208 11.54 -2.09 -6.79
CA ARG A 208 11.57 -3.46 -6.23
C ARG A 208 10.27 -4.22 -6.45
N MET A 209 9.14 -3.54 -6.43
CA MET A 209 7.83 -4.17 -6.65
C MET A 209 7.77 -4.95 -7.97
N GLY A 210 8.41 -4.45 -9.03
CA GLY A 210 8.51 -5.18 -10.31
C GLY A 210 9.22 -6.52 -10.15
N ASP A 211 10.32 -6.56 -9.40
CA ASP A 211 11.08 -7.78 -9.12
C ASP A 211 10.28 -8.74 -8.24
N ASP A 212 9.59 -8.23 -7.21
CA ASP A 212 8.74 -9.02 -6.32
C ASP A 212 7.59 -9.69 -7.07
N ILE A 213 6.94 -8.97 -8.00
CA ILE A 213 5.87 -9.53 -8.85
C ILE A 213 6.42 -10.65 -9.74
N ILE A 214 7.60 -10.47 -10.34
CA ILE A 214 8.23 -11.50 -11.18
C ILE A 214 8.60 -12.73 -10.33
N LEU A 215 9.10 -12.52 -9.12
CA LEU A 215 9.41 -13.60 -8.18
C LEU A 215 8.14 -14.40 -7.84
N LEU A 216 7.05 -13.71 -7.46
CA LEU A 216 5.79 -14.36 -7.15
C LEU A 216 5.26 -15.18 -8.33
N MET A 217 5.32 -14.63 -9.56
CA MET A 217 4.90 -15.36 -10.75
C MET A 217 5.69 -16.65 -10.97
N LYS A 218 7.00 -16.65 -10.71
CA LYS A 218 7.84 -17.86 -10.79
C LYS A 218 7.51 -18.88 -9.71
N LEU A 219 7.01 -18.45 -8.55
CA LEU A 219 6.61 -19.35 -7.46
C LEU A 219 5.21 -19.94 -7.67
N MET A 220 4.44 -19.37 -8.61
CA MET A 220 3.10 -19.84 -9.00
C MET A 220 3.13 -20.83 -10.18
N SER A 221 4.27 -20.92 -10.90
CA SER A 221 4.41 -21.77 -12.11
C SER A 221 4.84 -23.23 -11.79
#